data_b7505f17b0cc760a1f4b6974f6cc3d14
#
_entry.id   b7505f17b0cc760a1f4b6974f6cc3d14
#
_cell.length_a   1.000
_cell.length_b   1.000
_cell.length_c   1.000
_cell.angle_alpha   90.00
_cell.angle_beta   90.00
_cell.angle_gamma   90.00
#
_symmetry.space_group_name_H-M   'P 1'
#
loop_
_entity.id
_entity.type
_entity.pdbx_description
1 polymer ?
#
loop_
_entity_poly.entity_id
_entity_poly.type
_entity_poly.pdbx_seq_one_letter_code
_entity_poly.pdbx_strand_id
1 'polypeptide(L)'
;MVAGLRSYLFAAGVDVPEEEKKGSLVLTSENPHLENGAFDVDRMLNILSGAVSQARHDGYLGLWATGDMSWEFGPERNFSRLLEYEWRLEELFQELPTLSGLCQYHRDTLPADIVRQGMQSHRHLFINETLSRLNPSYVPRESS
;
A
#
# COMPACT_ATOMS: atom_id res chain seq x y z
N MET A 1 -8.45 -8.57 10.59
CA MET A 1 -7.35 -8.54 9.59
C MET A 1 -5.97 -8.58 10.23
N VAL A 2 -5.56 -7.60 11.04
CA VAL A 2 -4.21 -7.56 11.68
C VAL A 2 -3.90 -8.81 12.50
N ALA A 3 -4.85 -9.37 13.25
CA ALA A 3 -4.64 -10.61 14.00
C ALA A 3 -4.26 -11.79 13.08
N GLY A 4 -4.91 -11.93 11.93
CA GLY A 4 -4.59 -12.96 10.93
C GLY A 4 -3.21 -12.75 10.32
N LEU A 5 -2.84 -11.50 10.00
CA LEU A 5 -1.53 -11.16 9.48
C LEU A 5 -0.43 -11.44 10.50
N ARG A 6 -0.63 -11.13 11.79
CA ARG A 6 0.30 -11.49 12.88
C ARG A 6 0.55 -12.99 12.93
N SER A 7 -0.53 -13.78 12.88
CA SER A 7 -0.42 -15.25 12.91
C SER A 7 0.33 -15.79 11.69
N TYR A 8 0.09 -15.22 10.52
CA TYR A 8 0.77 -15.59 9.29
C TYR A 8 2.29 -15.27 9.35
N LEU A 9 2.65 -14.07 9.78
CA LEU A 9 4.04 -13.64 9.94
C LEU A 9 4.77 -14.51 10.97
N PHE A 10 4.11 -14.81 12.09
CA PHE A 10 4.66 -15.71 13.09
C PHE A 10 4.92 -17.11 12.53
N ALA A 11 3.96 -17.67 11.78
CA ALA A 11 4.13 -18.96 11.12
C ALA A 11 5.25 -18.96 10.05
N ALA A 12 5.52 -17.80 9.46
CA ALA A 12 6.63 -17.59 8.52
C ALA A 12 7.99 -17.35 9.22
N GLY A 13 8.04 -17.42 10.55
CA GLY A 13 9.26 -17.29 11.33
C GLY A 13 9.63 -15.88 11.75
N VAL A 14 8.71 -14.92 11.63
CA VAL A 14 8.91 -13.54 12.08
C VAL A 14 8.55 -13.44 13.56
N ASP A 15 9.48 -12.94 14.40
CA ASP A 15 9.18 -12.56 15.78
C ASP A 15 8.45 -11.22 15.83
N VAL A 16 7.13 -11.30 15.57
CA VAL A 16 6.28 -10.11 15.43
C VAL A 16 6.34 -9.19 16.66
N PRO A 17 6.25 -9.68 17.94
CA PRO A 17 6.37 -8.81 19.09
C PRO A 17 7.71 -8.09 19.20
N GLU A 18 8.80 -8.76 18.88
CA GLU A 18 10.13 -8.17 18.93
C GLU A 18 10.34 -7.14 17.82
N GLU A 19 9.88 -7.42 16.60
CA GLU A 19 10.00 -6.50 15.47
C GLU A 19 9.12 -5.25 15.65
N GLU A 20 7.92 -5.39 16.23
CA GLU A 20 7.09 -4.23 16.59
C GLU A 20 7.73 -3.39 17.70
N LYS A 21 8.32 -4.02 18.70
CA LYS A 21 9.03 -3.33 19.79
C LYS A 21 10.24 -2.54 19.27
N LYS A 22 10.96 -3.07 18.30
CA LYS A 22 12.07 -2.37 17.62
C LYS A 22 11.58 -1.25 16.71
N GLY A 23 10.32 -1.24 16.31
CA GLY A 23 9.77 -0.33 15.27
C GLY A 23 10.15 -0.71 13.85
N SER A 24 10.74 -1.90 13.62
CA SER A 24 11.03 -2.43 12.30
C SER A 24 9.82 -3.00 11.59
N LEU A 25 8.75 -3.30 12.34
CA LEU A 25 7.46 -3.75 11.84
C LEU A 25 6.34 -2.89 12.41
N VAL A 26 5.50 -2.33 11.56
CA VAL A 26 4.29 -1.59 11.96
C VAL A 26 3.09 -2.26 11.34
N LEU A 27 2.19 -2.77 12.16
CA LEU A 27 0.92 -3.37 11.73
C LEU A 27 -0.22 -2.47 12.23
N THR A 28 -0.97 -1.90 11.31
CA THR A 28 -2.11 -1.04 11.65
C THR A 28 -3.42 -1.59 11.12
N SER A 29 -4.44 -1.58 11.96
CA SER A 29 -5.84 -1.84 11.58
C SER A 29 -6.69 -0.59 11.64
N GLU A 30 -6.13 0.49 12.15
CA GLU A 30 -6.79 1.78 12.18
C GLU A 30 -6.78 2.38 10.78
N ASN A 31 -7.78 3.19 10.49
CA ASN A 31 -7.91 3.87 9.22
C ASN A 31 -7.64 5.39 9.38
N PRO A 32 -6.43 5.79 9.80
CA PRO A 32 -6.11 7.19 10.04
C PRO A 32 -6.15 8.04 8.77
N HIS A 33 -6.11 7.38 7.60
CA HIS A 33 -6.22 7.98 6.27
C HIS A 33 -7.68 8.24 5.84
N LEU A 34 -8.66 7.81 6.64
CA LEU A 34 -10.06 8.11 6.39
C LEU A 34 -10.44 9.46 7.03
N GLU A 35 -11.18 10.26 6.32
CA GLU A 35 -11.82 11.45 6.83
C GLU A 35 -13.34 11.27 6.79
N ASN A 36 -13.99 11.32 7.95
CA ASN A 36 -15.43 11.05 8.08
C ASN A 36 -15.86 9.70 7.46
N GLY A 37 -15.01 8.68 7.53
CA GLY A 37 -15.25 7.36 6.93
C GLY A 37 -14.95 7.26 5.44
N ALA A 38 -14.56 8.35 4.77
CA ALA A 38 -14.19 8.39 3.37
C ALA A 38 -12.66 8.40 3.20
N PHE A 39 -12.18 7.75 2.14
CA PHE A 39 -10.76 7.71 1.81
C PHE A 39 -10.25 9.10 1.37
N ASP A 40 -9.25 9.60 2.06
CA ASP A 40 -8.58 10.86 1.73
C ASP A 40 -7.18 10.59 1.16
N VAL A 41 -6.98 10.93 -0.12
CA VAL A 41 -5.74 10.67 -0.85
C VAL A 41 -4.58 11.49 -0.28
N ASP A 42 -4.77 12.77 -0.02
CA ASP A 42 -3.71 13.64 0.50
C ASP A 42 -3.25 13.18 1.88
N ARG A 43 -4.21 12.84 2.72
CA ARG A 43 -3.94 12.32 4.06
C ARG A 43 -3.15 11.02 4.01
N MET A 44 -3.52 10.08 3.13
CA MET A 44 -2.79 8.81 2.99
C MET A 44 -1.35 9.02 2.51
N LEU A 45 -1.13 9.87 1.51
CA LEU A 45 0.21 10.17 1.02
C LEU A 45 1.06 10.88 2.07
N ASN A 46 0.48 11.78 2.86
CA ASN A 46 1.15 12.43 3.98
C ASN A 46 1.55 11.44 5.08
N ILE A 47 0.70 10.46 5.38
CA ILE A 47 1.01 9.39 6.34
C ILE A 47 2.21 8.58 5.85
N LEU A 48 2.24 8.17 4.58
CA LEU A 48 3.36 7.43 4.00
C LEU A 48 4.66 8.25 4.03
N SER A 49 4.62 9.51 3.63
CA SER A 49 5.78 10.41 3.67
C SER A 49 6.31 10.61 5.08
N GLY A 50 5.41 10.78 6.05
CA GLY A 50 5.75 10.87 7.47
C GLY A 50 6.39 9.59 7.99
N ALA A 51 5.86 8.43 7.60
CA ALA A 51 6.40 7.13 7.98
C ALA A 51 7.82 6.89 7.41
N VAL A 52 8.08 7.32 6.17
CA VAL A 52 9.44 7.29 5.60
C VAL A 52 10.40 8.18 6.41
N SER A 53 9.97 9.39 6.75
CA SER A 53 10.77 10.33 7.54
C SER A 53 11.07 9.75 8.92
N GLN A 54 10.09 9.13 9.57
CA GLN A 54 10.26 8.48 10.87
C GLN A 54 11.22 7.28 10.77
N ALA A 55 11.05 6.42 9.79
CA ALA A 55 11.94 5.27 9.58
C ALA A 55 13.41 5.72 9.40
N ARG A 56 13.63 6.78 8.64
CA ARG A 56 14.97 7.36 8.46
C ARG A 56 15.52 7.97 9.75
N HIS A 57 14.70 8.66 10.52
CA HIS A 57 15.08 9.20 11.82
C HIS A 57 15.49 8.10 12.81
N ASP A 58 14.77 6.97 12.79
CA ASP A 58 15.02 5.81 13.64
C ASP A 58 16.24 4.97 13.19
N GLY A 59 16.90 5.37 12.09
CA GLY A 59 18.13 4.75 11.59
C GLY A 59 17.93 3.64 10.57
N TYR A 60 16.70 3.43 10.08
CA TYR A 60 16.43 2.50 8.99
C TYR A 60 16.82 3.09 7.63
N LEU A 61 17.09 2.24 6.65
CA LEU A 61 17.46 2.67 5.30
C LEU A 61 16.27 3.25 4.52
N GLY A 62 15.05 2.92 4.90
CA GLY A 62 13.81 3.38 4.28
C GLY A 62 12.61 2.62 4.81
N LEU A 63 11.51 2.70 4.07
CA LEU A 63 10.24 2.06 4.38
C LEU A 63 9.82 1.14 3.24
N TRP A 64 9.41 -0.08 3.56
CA TRP A 64 8.69 -0.95 2.66
C TRP A 64 7.25 -1.08 3.14
N ALA A 65 6.29 -0.61 2.34
CA ALA A 65 4.88 -0.55 2.69
C ALA A 65 4.05 -1.57 1.89
N THR A 66 3.01 -2.09 2.48
CA THR A 66 2.01 -2.88 1.76
C THR A 66 0.61 -2.53 2.22
N GLY A 67 -0.29 -2.33 1.27
CA GLY A 67 -1.69 -2.03 1.50
C GLY A 67 -2.62 -3.06 0.87
N ASP A 68 -3.64 -3.47 1.61
CA ASP A 68 -4.71 -4.33 1.11
C ASP A 68 -5.88 -3.46 0.64
N MET A 69 -6.05 -3.35 -0.67
CA MET A 69 -7.06 -2.48 -1.29
C MET A 69 -8.50 -2.94 -1.02
N SER A 70 -8.70 -4.12 -0.44
CA SER A 70 -10.05 -4.59 -0.07
C SER A 70 -10.65 -3.82 1.10
N TRP A 71 -9.84 -3.18 1.94
CA TRP A 71 -10.30 -2.40 3.10
C TRP A 71 -9.73 -0.98 3.18
N GLU A 72 -8.67 -0.65 2.44
CA GLU A 72 -8.05 0.70 2.44
C GLU A 72 -9.07 1.82 2.19
N PHE A 73 -10.07 1.57 1.36
CA PHE A 73 -11.10 2.56 0.98
C PHE A 73 -12.27 2.64 1.97
N GLY A 74 -12.12 2.09 3.16
CA GLY A 74 -13.09 2.16 4.25
C GLY A 74 -14.28 1.21 4.11
N PRO A 75 -15.20 1.22 5.08
CA PRO A 75 -16.31 0.29 5.15
C PRO A 75 -17.31 0.41 3.99
N GLU A 76 -17.46 1.62 3.43
CA GLU A 76 -18.33 1.88 2.28
C GLU A 76 -17.70 1.47 0.94
N ARG A 77 -16.41 1.13 0.94
CA ARG A 77 -15.65 0.69 -0.23
C ARG A 77 -15.82 1.66 -1.41
N ASN A 78 -15.69 2.96 -1.14
CA ASN A 78 -15.76 4.01 -2.16
C ASN A 78 -14.46 4.10 -2.95
N PHE A 79 -14.42 3.51 -4.14
CA PHE A 79 -13.25 3.48 -5.01
C PHE A 79 -13.17 4.65 -6.00
N SER A 80 -14.00 5.68 -5.86
CA SER A 80 -14.07 6.78 -6.82
C SER A 80 -12.74 7.53 -7.01
N ARG A 81 -11.85 7.50 -6.01
CA ARG A 81 -10.53 8.14 -6.06
C ARG A 81 -9.36 7.16 -6.18
N LEU A 82 -9.64 5.90 -6.52
CA LEU A 82 -8.60 4.86 -6.60
C LEU A 82 -7.50 5.22 -7.59
N LEU A 83 -7.85 5.55 -8.83
CA LEU A 83 -6.85 5.89 -9.85
C LEU A 83 -6.03 7.11 -9.49
N GLU A 84 -6.65 8.13 -8.93
CA GLU A 84 -5.93 9.32 -8.44
C GLU A 84 -4.90 8.93 -7.37
N TYR A 85 -5.31 8.13 -6.40
CA TYR A 85 -4.42 7.65 -5.34
C TYR A 85 -3.24 6.87 -5.90
N GLU A 86 -3.50 5.88 -6.76
CA GLU A 86 -2.47 5.01 -7.29
C GLU A 86 -1.46 5.76 -8.17
N TRP A 87 -1.91 6.69 -9.01
CA TRP A 87 -1.01 7.53 -9.80
C TRP A 87 -0.14 8.44 -8.93
N ARG A 88 -0.72 9.05 -7.90
CA ARG A 88 0.03 9.88 -6.97
C ARG A 88 0.97 9.08 -6.09
N LEU A 89 0.61 7.84 -5.78
CA LEU A 89 1.49 6.90 -5.08
C LEU A 89 2.70 6.51 -5.95
N GLU A 90 2.50 6.25 -7.23
CA GLU A 90 3.59 6.04 -8.20
C GLU A 90 4.53 7.26 -8.29
N GLU A 91 3.98 8.48 -8.30
CA GLU A 91 4.76 9.72 -8.24
C GLU A 91 5.58 9.78 -6.94
N LEU A 92 4.97 9.48 -5.81
CA LEU A 92 5.63 9.46 -4.50
C LEU A 92 6.79 8.46 -4.44
N PHE A 93 6.65 7.27 -5.03
CA PHE A 93 7.75 6.30 -5.13
C PHE A 93 8.93 6.82 -5.95
N GLN A 94 8.69 7.67 -6.95
CA GLN A 94 9.76 8.29 -7.73
C GLN A 94 10.44 9.43 -6.96
N GLU A 95 9.69 10.20 -6.19
CA GLU A 95 10.19 11.32 -5.39
C GLU A 95 10.94 10.85 -4.13
N LEU A 96 10.55 9.71 -3.56
CA LEU A 96 11.12 9.13 -2.35
C LEU A 96 11.77 7.76 -2.63
N PRO A 97 13.03 7.71 -3.11
CA PRO A 97 13.70 6.45 -3.45
C PRO A 97 13.86 5.48 -2.27
N THR A 98 13.68 5.95 -1.04
CA THR A 98 13.71 5.15 0.17
C THR A 98 12.34 4.57 0.56
N LEU A 99 11.31 4.85 -0.22
CA LEU A 99 10.00 4.24 -0.13
C LEU A 99 9.84 3.19 -1.23
N SER A 100 9.46 1.98 -0.84
CA SER A 100 9.01 0.92 -1.75
C SER A 100 7.68 0.39 -1.27
N GLY A 101 6.86 -0.12 -2.16
CA GLY A 101 5.55 -0.62 -1.74
C GLY A 101 4.90 -1.60 -2.71
N LEU A 102 3.84 -2.20 -2.20
CA LEU A 102 3.02 -3.17 -2.91
C LEU A 102 1.54 -2.94 -2.58
N CYS A 103 0.73 -2.65 -3.58
CA CYS A 103 -0.73 -2.61 -3.47
C CYS A 103 -1.31 -3.99 -3.77
N GLN A 104 -2.06 -4.55 -2.83
CA GLN A 104 -2.62 -5.90 -2.95
C GLN A 104 -4.08 -5.82 -3.40
N TYR A 105 -4.39 -6.46 -4.52
CA TYR A 105 -5.72 -6.54 -5.11
C TYR A 105 -6.23 -7.98 -5.09
N HIS A 106 -7.25 -8.24 -4.29
CA HIS A 106 -7.88 -9.56 -4.19
C HIS A 106 -8.93 -9.73 -5.28
N ARG A 107 -8.59 -10.46 -6.33
CA ARG A 107 -9.47 -10.69 -7.49
C ARG A 107 -10.85 -11.24 -7.15
N ASP A 108 -10.94 -12.06 -6.10
CA ASP A 108 -12.18 -12.74 -5.72
C ASP A 108 -13.06 -11.90 -4.78
N THR A 109 -12.53 -10.79 -4.25
CA THR A 109 -13.25 -9.92 -3.29
C THR A 109 -13.47 -8.50 -3.78
N LEU A 110 -12.75 -8.08 -4.81
CA LEU A 110 -12.87 -6.76 -5.41
C LEU A 110 -13.62 -6.83 -6.74
N PRO A 111 -14.39 -5.79 -7.11
CA PRO A 111 -14.99 -5.67 -8.44
C PRO A 111 -13.92 -5.75 -9.54
N ALA A 112 -14.24 -6.40 -10.66
CA ALA A 112 -13.29 -6.64 -11.74
C ALA A 112 -12.76 -5.36 -12.40
N ASP A 113 -13.57 -4.31 -12.43
CA ASP A 113 -13.17 -2.98 -12.92
C ASP A 113 -12.16 -2.31 -11.98
N ILE A 114 -12.30 -2.48 -10.67
CA ILE A 114 -11.37 -1.99 -9.66
C ILE A 114 -10.02 -2.70 -9.78
N VAL A 115 -10.02 -4.01 -9.91
CA VAL A 115 -8.78 -4.78 -10.16
C VAL A 115 -8.09 -4.30 -11.44
N ARG A 116 -8.86 -4.05 -12.50
CA ARG A 116 -8.33 -3.54 -13.77
C ARG A 116 -7.71 -2.14 -13.61
N GLN A 117 -8.37 -1.25 -12.89
CA GLN A 117 -7.86 0.09 -12.61
C GLN A 117 -6.52 0.03 -11.85
N GLY A 118 -6.45 -0.80 -10.78
CA GLY A 118 -5.20 -1.03 -10.06
C GLY A 118 -4.09 -1.58 -10.97
N MET A 119 -4.41 -2.53 -11.86
CA MET A 119 -3.44 -3.03 -12.82
C MET A 119 -2.93 -1.95 -13.78
N GLN A 120 -3.78 -1.02 -14.21
CA GLN A 120 -3.40 0.04 -15.14
C GLN A 120 -2.54 1.14 -14.51
N SER A 121 -2.60 1.31 -13.21
CA SER A 121 -1.92 2.39 -12.48
C SER A 121 -0.47 2.08 -12.09
N HIS A 122 -0.04 0.84 -12.15
CA HIS A 122 1.30 0.41 -11.72
C HIS A 122 2.20 -0.01 -12.88
N ARG A 123 3.47 0.41 -12.84
CA ARG A 123 4.50 0.02 -13.84
C ARG A 123 4.88 -1.44 -13.77
N HIS A 124 4.77 -2.05 -12.59
CA HIS A 124 5.16 -3.43 -12.33
C HIS A 124 3.99 -4.20 -11.75
N LEU A 125 3.89 -5.47 -12.12
CA LEU A 125 2.91 -6.40 -11.58
C LEU A 125 3.60 -7.64 -11.01
N PHE A 126 3.18 -8.05 -9.81
CA PHE A 126 3.42 -9.40 -9.30
C PHE A 126 2.17 -10.24 -9.61
N ILE A 127 2.36 -11.32 -10.36
CA ILE A 127 1.27 -12.25 -10.72
C ILE A 127 1.22 -13.40 -9.72
N ASN A 128 2.38 -13.80 -9.22
CA ASN A 128 2.57 -14.79 -8.17
C ASN A 128 3.96 -14.63 -7.54
N GLU A 129 4.32 -15.50 -6.61
CA GLU A 129 5.58 -15.46 -5.86
C GLU A 129 6.85 -15.48 -6.73
N THR A 130 6.75 -16.02 -7.94
CA THR A 130 7.90 -16.26 -8.82
C THR A 130 7.93 -15.38 -10.05
N LEU A 131 6.87 -14.61 -10.32
CA LEU A 131 6.73 -13.84 -11.54
C LEU A 131 6.36 -12.38 -11.26
N SER A 132 7.32 -11.50 -11.45
CA SER A 132 7.10 -10.06 -11.61
C SER A 132 7.53 -9.63 -13.00
N ARG A 133 6.87 -8.63 -13.56
CA ARG A 133 7.22 -8.09 -14.88
C ARG A 133 6.79 -6.65 -15.05
N LEU A 134 7.38 -5.99 -16.02
CA LEU A 134 6.87 -4.71 -16.52
C LEU A 134 5.42 -4.89 -16.97
N ASN A 135 4.58 -3.96 -16.59
CA ASN A 135 3.15 -4.01 -16.87
C ASN A 135 2.84 -3.45 -18.26
N PRO A 136 2.45 -4.28 -19.24
CA PRO A 136 2.11 -3.79 -20.58
C PRO A 136 0.78 -3.01 -20.61
N SER A 137 -0.03 -3.11 -19.57
CA SER A 137 -1.31 -2.42 -19.43
C SER A 137 -1.20 -1.10 -18.65
N TYR A 138 0.02 -0.71 -18.26
CA TYR A 138 0.23 0.54 -17.53
C TYR A 138 -0.19 1.75 -18.37
N VAL A 139 -1.00 2.60 -17.77
CA VAL A 139 -1.43 3.88 -18.35
C VAL A 139 -0.88 5.00 -17.47
N PRO A 140 0.10 5.78 -17.94
CA PRO A 140 0.62 6.89 -17.18
C PRO A 140 -0.45 7.98 -17.02
N ARG A 141 -0.38 8.74 -15.94
CA ARG A 141 -1.20 9.92 -15.76
C ARG A 141 -0.89 10.93 -16.87
N GLU A 142 -1.91 11.42 -17.55
CA GLU A 142 -1.73 12.51 -18.51
C GLU A 142 -1.25 13.75 -17.76
N SER A 143 -0.14 14.33 -18.25
CA SER A 143 0.38 15.59 -17.73
C SER A 143 -0.61 16.69 -18.08
N SER A 144 -1.22 17.30 -17.09
CA SER A 144 -2.10 18.47 -17.25
C SER A 144 -1.26 19.71 -17.52
#